data_c9e7935e35c3d21f9832ca84a865b0ff
#
_entry.id   c9e7935e35c3d21f9832ca84a865b0ff
#
_cell.length_a   1.000
_cell.length_b   1.000
_cell.length_c   1.000
_cell.angle_alpha   90.00
_cell.angle_beta   90.00
_cell.angle_gamma   90.00
#
_symmetry.space_group_name_H-M   'P 1'
#
loop_
_entity.id
_entity.type
_entity.pdbx_description
1 polymer ?
#
loop_
_entity_poly.entity_id
_entity_poly.type
_entity_poly.pdbx_seq_one_letter_code
_entity_poly.pdbx_strand_id
1 'polypeptide(L)'
;MASTTAAATVVVHVRAVARAVDGHNGRVSAERLTGRLLVATPLIDEGVFHRSVILVLQHGDDGAQGVVLNKPLTAEVDAILPGWGDHVSEPATLFQGGPVQLDSALGLVATSATALSSVQELWPGVGLVDLDAVPALVASQVEAVRVFVGYAGWSPGQLEGELRTGSWYAVDARREDTFTLDPDALWAQVLRRQPGELSWVALLPEDPSIN
;
A
#
# COMPACT_ATOMS: atom_id res chain seq x y z
N MET A 1 -27.26 -20.94 -30.97
CA MET A 1 -27.27 -21.01 -29.49
C MET A 1 -26.21 -20.05 -28.99
N ALA A 2 -26.65 -18.87 -28.57
CA ALA A 2 -25.75 -17.81 -28.08
C ALA A 2 -25.55 -18.03 -26.59
N SER A 3 -24.29 -18.25 -26.19
CA SER A 3 -23.90 -18.40 -24.78
C SER A 3 -23.70 -16.98 -24.20
N THR A 4 -24.65 -16.52 -23.41
CA THR A 4 -24.55 -15.27 -22.67
C THR A 4 -23.64 -15.52 -21.46
N THR A 5 -22.42 -15.03 -21.55
CA THR A 5 -21.52 -14.95 -20.39
C THR A 5 -22.02 -13.82 -19.50
N ALA A 6 -22.58 -14.17 -18.36
CA ALA A 6 -22.95 -13.20 -17.32
C ALA A 6 -21.66 -12.57 -16.76
N ALA A 7 -21.52 -11.27 -16.98
CA ALA A 7 -20.52 -10.46 -16.29
C ALA A 7 -20.90 -10.43 -14.80
N ALA A 8 -20.04 -11.04 -13.95
CA ALA A 8 -20.15 -10.90 -12.52
C ALA A 8 -19.86 -9.46 -12.14
N THR A 9 -20.89 -8.73 -11.72
CA THR A 9 -20.73 -7.39 -11.14
C THR A 9 -20.02 -7.57 -9.81
N VAL A 10 -18.73 -7.22 -9.76
CA VAL A 10 -17.96 -7.15 -8.51
C VAL A 10 -18.46 -5.92 -7.78
N VAL A 11 -19.24 -6.13 -6.73
CA VAL A 11 -19.66 -5.04 -5.83
C VAL A 11 -18.48 -4.73 -4.93
N VAL A 12 -17.71 -3.69 -5.27
CA VAL A 12 -16.61 -3.20 -4.44
C VAL A 12 -17.22 -2.48 -3.24
N HIS A 13 -17.14 -3.09 -2.07
CA HIS A 13 -17.51 -2.43 -0.82
C HIS A 13 -16.34 -1.55 -0.40
N VAL A 14 -16.46 -0.24 -0.65
CA VAL A 14 -15.55 0.76 -0.08
C VAL A 14 -15.79 0.81 1.43
N ARG A 15 -14.99 0.07 2.19
CA ARG A 15 -14.94 0.26 3.63
C ARG A 15 -13.91 1.34 3.94
N ALA A 16 -14.42 2.51 4.31
CA ALA A 16 -13.59 3.49 5.00
C ALA A 16 -12.95 2.81 6.22
N VAL A 17 -11.63 2.71 6.23
CA VAL A 17 -10.86 2.35 7.43
C VAL A 17 -10.88 3.57 8.35
N ALA A 18 -12.08 3.89 8.86
CA ALA A 18 -12.30 4.94 9.82
C ALA A 18 -12.76 4.29 11.13
N ARG A 19 -11.83 4.11 12.05
CA ARG A 19 -12.04 4.29 13.50
C ARG A 19 -10.82 3.83 14.29
N ALA A 20 -10.09 4.77 14.80
CA ALA A 20 -9.66 4.92 16.18
C ALA A 20 -8.46 5.86 16.26
N VAL A 21 -8.73 7.15 16.27
CA VAL A 21 -7.81 8.10 16.90
C VAL A 21 -8.59 8.69 18.05
N ASP A 22 -8.52 8.03 19.21
CA ASP A 22 -8.70 8.66 20.53
C ASP A 22 -8.25 7.68 21.62
N GLY A 23 -7.34 8.12 22.48
CA GLY A 23 -7.00 7.38 23.70
C GLY A 23 -5.53 7.48 24.09
N HIS A 24 -5.11 8.66 24.54
CA HIS A 24 -3.91 8.81 25.34
C HIS A 24 -4.03 7.97 26.62
N ASN A 25 -3.23 6.92 26.73
CA ASN A 25 -2.86 6.41 28.05
C ASN A 25 -1.48 5.76 28.00
N GLY A 26 -0.57 6.30 28.84
CA GLY A 26 0.84 5.97 28.86
C GLY A 26 1.14 4.51 29.24
N ARG A 27 1.59 3.75 28.25
CA ARG A 27 2.42 2.56 28.41
C ARG A 27 3.57 2.67 27.43
N VAL A 28 4.74 2.15 27.80
CA VAL A 28 5.96 2.14 26.98
C VAL A 28 5.58 1.66 25.58
N SER A 29 5.55 2.62 24.66
CA SER A 29 5.06 2.47 23.30
C SER A 29 6.02 1.55 22.54
N ALA A 30 5.53 0.37 22.13
CA ALA A 30 6.08 -0.26 20.93
C ALA A 30 6.04 0.81 19.84
N GLU A 31 7.17 1.04 19.17
CA GLU A 31 7.30 2.10 18.16
C GLU A 31 6.15 1.95 17.14
N ARG A 32 5.28 2.97 17.06
CA ARG A 32 4.15 2.93 16.13
C ARG A 32 4.68 2.96 14.71
N LEU A 33 4.35 1.94 13.92
CA LEU A 33 4.84 1.78 12.56
C LEU A 33 3.93 2.44 11.51
N THR A 34 2.82 3.02 11.91
CA THR A 34 1.93 3.77 10.99
C THR A 34 2.73 4.83 10.24
N GLY A 35 2.61 4.84 8.90
CA GLY A 35 3.38 5.72 8.04
C GLY A 35 4.81 5.24 7.74
N ARG A 36 5.24 4.08 8.26
CA ARG A 36 6.54 3.47 7.93
C ARG A 36 6.40 2.48 6.78
N LEU A 37 7.54 2.16 6.15
CA LEU A 37 7.62 1.05 5.19
C LEU A 37 8.12 -0.21 5.89
N LEU A 38 7.50 -1.34 5.52
CA LEU A 38 8.04 -2.67 5.74
C LEU A 38 8.62 -3.16 4.42
N VAL A 39 9.91 -3.39 4.39
CA VAL A 39 10.61 -3.90 3.22
C VAL A 39 10.91 -5.37 3.44
N ALA A 40 10.44 -6.24 2.54
CA ALA A 40 10.65 -7.67 2.64
C ALA A 40 12.15 -8.00 2.65
N THR A 41 12.58 -8.83 3.62
CA THR A 41 13.94 -9.35 3.63
C THR A 41 14.06 -10.51 2.65
N PRO A 42 15.28 -10.96 2.31
CA PRO A 42 15.48 -12.14 1.47
C PRO A 42 14.94 -13.45 2.06
N LEU A 43 14.49 -13.45 3.32
CA LEU A 43 13.83 -14.60 3.95
C LEU A 43 12.41 -14.82 3.40
N ILE A 44 11.80 -13.80 2.79
CA ILE A 44 10.52 -13.88 2.10
C ILE A 44 10.82 -14.11 0.62
N ASP A 45 10.83 -15.36 0.19
CA ASP A 45 11.32 -15.79 -1.11
C ASP A 45 10.21 -16.11 -2.12
N GLU A 46 8.94 -16.07 -1.71
CA GLU A 46 7.81 -16.35 -2.59
C GLU A 46 6.54 -15.53 -2.29
N GLY A 47 5.55 -15.61 -3.20
CA GLY A 47 4.26 -14.97 -3.07
C GLY A 47 4.27 -13.45 -3.25
N VAL A 48 3.15 -12.81 -2.91
CA VAL A 48 2.95 -11.35 -3.08
C VAL A 48 3.95 -10.53 -2.26
N PHE A 49 4.47 -11.10 -1.18
CA PHE A 49 5.40 -10.42 -0.29
C PHE A 49 6.87 -10.55 -0.69
N HIS A 50 7.21 -11.43 -1.65
CA HIS A 50 8.57 -11.49 -2.19
C HIS A 50 8.98 -10.14 -2.77
N ARG A 51 10.11 -9.56 -2.27
CA ARG A 51 10.60 -8.23 -2.64
C ARG A 51 9.53 -7.14 -2.58
N SER A 52 8.60 -7.26 -1.63
CA SER A 52 7.56 -6.23 -1.44
C SER A 52 8.05 -5.06 -0.61
N VAL A 53 7.42 -3.92 -0.86
CA VAL A 53 7.48 -2.71 -0.01
C VAL A 53 6.06 -2.42 0.42
N ILE A 54 5.79 -2.51 1.71
CA ILE A 54 4.46 -2.30 2.28
C ILE A 54 4.43 -0.99 3.04
N LEU A 55 3.46 -0.16 2.75
CA LEU A 55 3.16 1.02 3.53
C LEU A 55 2.21 0.64 4.66
N VAL A 56 2.60 0.88 5.90
CA VAL A 56 1.75 0.63 7.07
C VAL A 56 0.74 1.76 7.21
N LEU A 57 -0.53 1.44 7.02
CA LEU A 57 -1.64 2.39 7.13
C LEU A 57 -2.11 2.56 8.58
N GLN A 58 -2.08 1.48 9.34
CA GLN A 58 -2.47 1.45 10.76
C GLN A 58 -1.63 0.41 11.50
N HIS A 59 -1.23 0.74 12.74
CA HIS A 59 -0.55 -0.16 13.66
C HIS A 59 -0.92 0.18 15.11
N GLY A 60 -1.31 -0.84 15.88
CA GLY A 60 -1.73 -0.70 17.28
C GLY A 60 -1.97 -2.02 17.98
N ASP A 61 -2.59 -1.97 19.14
CA ASP A 61 -2.85 -3.15 20.00
C ASP A 61 -3.76 -4.20 19.30
N ASP A 62 -4.59 -3.77 18.34
CA ASP A 62 -5.48 -4.63 17.57
C ASP A 62 -4.81 -5.26 16.32
N GLY A 63 -3.51 -5.02 16.11
CA GLY A 63 -2.73 -5.51 14.97
C GLY A 63 -2.30 -4.41 14.01
N ALA A 64 -2.03 -4.80 12.76
CA ALA A 64 -1.58 -3.87 11.73
C ALA A 64 -2.27 -4.08 10.39
N GLN A 65 -2.33 -3.01 9.61
CA GLN A 65 -2.81 -3.01 8.23
C GLN A 65 -1.86 -2.20 7.35
N GLY A 66 -1.65 -2.67 6.11
CA GLY A 66 -0.82 -1.98 5.14
C GLY A 66 -1.16 -2.35 3.71
N VAL A 67 -0.55 -1.65 2.75
CA VAL A 67 -0.69 -1.96 1.32
C VAL A 67 0.66 -2.15 0.67
N VAL A 68 0.77 -3.16 -0.18
CA VAL A 68 1.97 -3.42 -1.01
C VAL A 68 2.00 -2.37 -2.13
N LEU A 69 3.09 -1.62 -2.20
CA LEU A 69 3.23 -0.48 -3.10
C LEU A 69 3.74 -0.85 -4.50
N ASN A 70 4.37 -2.02 -4.65
CA ASN A 70 5.17 -2.38 -5.81
C ASN A 70 4.72 -3.68 -6.51
N LYS A 71 3.42 -3.94 -6.52
CA LYS A 71 2.85 -5.08 -7.25
C LYS A 71 1.76 -4.58 -8.22
N PRO A 72 2.13 -3.97 -9.36
CA PRO A 72 1.16 -3.55 -10.36
C PRO A 72 0.45 -4.76 -10.97
N LEU A 73 -0.83 -4.60 -11.27
CA LEU A 73 -1.65 -5.58 -11.97
C LEU A 73 -1.78 -5.20 -13.45
N THR A 74 -2.12 -6.17 -14.29
CA THR A 74 -2.43 -5.92 -15.71
C THR A 74 -3.89 -5.49 -15.93
N ALA A 75 -4.62 -5.15 -14.86
CA ALA A 75 -6.02 -4.79 -14.90
C ALA A 75 -6.22 -3.27 -15.00
N GLU A 76 -7.11 -2.85 -15.90
CA GLU A 76 -7.51 -1.45 -16.02
C GLU A 76 -8.34 -1.02 -14.81
N VAL A 77 -8.13 0.22 -14.37
CA VAL A 77 -8.83 0.77 -13.19
C VAL A 77 -10.33 0.85 -13.42
N ASP A 78 -10.76 1.27 -14.62
CA ASP A 78 -12.18 1.41 -14.98
C ASP A 78 -12.95 0.07 -14.99
N ALA A 79 -12.25 -1.06 -15.05
CA ALA A 79 -12.88 -2.38 -14.97
C ALA A 79 -13.59 -2.63 -13.62
N ILE A 80 -13.09 -2.01 -12.53
CA ILE A 80 -13.66 -2.14 -11.18
C ILE A 80 -14.07 -0.80 -10.55
N LEU A 81 -13.52 0.31 -11.02
CA LEU A 81 -13.82 1.66 -10.55
C LEU A 81 -14.11 2.57 -11.73
N PRO A 82 -15.33 2.52 -12.31
CA PRO A 82 -15.69 3.30 -13.49
C PRO A 82 -15.50 4.81 -13.28
N GLY A 83 -14.78 5.44 -14.19
CA GLY A 83 -14.49 6.87 -14.18
C GLY A 83 -13.23 7.27 -13.41
N TRP A 84 -12.50 6.32 -12.81
CA TRP A 84 -11.22 6.60 -12.14
C TRP A 84 -10.00 6.44 -13.05
N GLY A 85 -10.12 5.72 -14.18
CA GLY A 85 -9.00 5.38 -15.06
C GLY A 85 -8.18 6.59 -15.51
N ASP A 86 -8.88 7.67 -15.94
CA ASP A 86 -8.24 8.91 -16.40
C ASP A 86 -7.66 9.77 -15.24
N HIS A 87 -7.88 9.37 -13.99
CA HIS A 87 -7.53 10.16 -12.80
C HIS A 87 -6.47 9.51 -11.91
N VAL A 88 -6.04 8.29 -12.22
CA VAL A 88 -4.94 7.62 -11.50
C VAL A 88 -3.60 7.99 -12.09
N SER A 89 -2.58 7.97 -11.23
CA SER A 89 -1.21 8.31 -11.61
C SER A 89 -0.50 7.14 -12.29
N GLU A 90 0.48 7.44 -13.14
CA GLU A 90 1.33 6.43 -13.78
C GLU A 90 2.13 5.58 -12.76
N PRO A 91 2.29 4.30 -13.06
CA PRO A 91 1.63 3.54 -14.12
C PRO A 91 0.11 3.44 -13.84
N ALA A 92 -0.72 3.81 -14.84
CA ALA A 92 -2.17 3.94 -14.73
C ALA A 92 -2.87 2.57 -14.66
N THR A 93 -2.60 1.82 -13.60
CA THR A 93 -3.14 0.49 -13.34
C THR A 93 -3.53 0.31 -11.88
N LEU A 94 -4.20 -0.80 -11.61
CA LEU A 94 -4.43 -1.26 -10.24
C LEU A 94 -3.17 -1.90 -9.66
N PHE A 95 -3.04 -1.84 -8.34
CA PHE A 95 -1.97 -2.50 -7.61
C PHE A 95 -2.55 -3.57 -6.68
N GLN A 96 -1.89 -4.71 -6.55
CA GLN A 96 -2.22 -5.70 -5.54
C GLN A 96 -1.71 -5.22 -4.19
N GLY A 97 -2.61 -4.71 -3.34
CA GLY A 97 -2.27 -4.18 -2.01
C GLY A 97 -1.96 -5.26 -0.97
N GLY A 98 -2.36 -6.51 -1.24
CA GLY A 98 -2.12 -7.66 -0.37
C GLY A 98 -3.10 -8.79 -0.61
N PRO A 99 -3.03 -9.89 0.16
CA PRO A 99 -3.86 -11.08 -0.05
C PRO A 99 -5.22 -11.04 0.64
N VAL A 100 -5.49 -10.01 1.46
CA VAL A 100 -6.73 -9.92 2.26
C VAL A 100 -7.75 -9.05 1.54
N GLN A 101 -9.03 -9.50 1.52
CA GLN A 101 -10.17 -8.78 0.92
C GLN A 101 -9.89 -8.31 -0.53
N LEU A 102 -9.61 -9.24 -1.42
CA LEU A 102 -9.35 -8.97 -2.84
C LEU A 102 -10.57 -8.42 -3.60
N ASP A 103 -11.73 -8.37 -2.97
CA ASP A 103 -12.98 -7.75 -3.43
C ASP A 103 -13.14 -6.30 -2.96
N SER A 104 -12.15 -5.74 -2.27
CA SER A 104 -12.14 -4.37 -1.81
C SER A 104 -11.02 -3.56 -2.44
N ALA A 105 -11.22 -2.25 -2.60
CA ALA A 105 -10.22 -1.33 -3.10
C ALA A 105 -9.92 -0.21 -2.09
N LEU A 106 -8.66 0.24 -2.07
CA LEU A 106 -8.17 1.37 -1.29
C LEU A 106 -7.54 2.38 -2.24
N GLY A 107 -7.87 3.66 -2.09
CA GLY A 107 -7.25 4.75 -2.82
C GLY A 107 -6.27 5.52 -1.93
N LEU A 108 -5.01 5.66 -2.36
CA LEU A 108 -4.07 6.59 -1.76
C LEU A 108 -3.91 7.82 -2.64
N VAL A 109 -3.82 8.98 -2.00
CA VAL A 109 -3.61 10.25 -2.69
C VAL A 109 -2.38 10.97 -2.14
N ALA A 110 -1.70 11.68 -3.03
CA ALA A 110 -0.71 12.67 -2.67
C ALA A 110 -1.37 14.06 -2.68
N THR A 111 -1.21 14.82 -1.61
CA THR A 111 -1.80 16.15 -1.50
C THR A 111 -0.89 17.09 -0.72
N SER A 112 -0.87 18.37 -1.14
CA SER A 112 -0.31 19.48 -0.35
C SER A 112 -1.39 20.26 0.43
N ALA A 113 -2.66 19.94 0.21
CA ALA A 113 -3.77 20.63 0.86
C ALA A 113 -4.08 20.01 2.24
N THR A 114 -4.33 20.87 3.21
CA THR A 114 -4.44 20.52 4.64
C THR A 114 -5.79 20.00 5.09
N ALA A 115 -6.83 20.01 4.27
CA ALA A 115 -8.14 19.44 4.63
C ALA A 115 -9.02 19.27 3.39
N LEU A 116 -9.11 18.06 2.89
CA LEU A 116 -10.08 17.67 1.87
C LEU A 116 -11.13 16.79 2.55
N SER A 117 -12.42 17.08 2.36
CA SER A 117 -13.51 16.32 2.98
C SER A 117 -13.60 14.85 2.51
N SER A 118 -13.03 14.55 1.33
CA SER A 118 -12.97 13.22 0.74
C SER A 118 -11.64 12.49 1.02
N VAL A 119 -10.72 13.08 1.78
CA VAL A 119 -9.39 12.54 2.06
C VAL A 119 -9.15 12.50 3.56
N GLN A 120 -8.83 11.31 4.06
CA GLN A 120 -8.33 11.13 5.43
C GLN A 120 -6.80 11.15 5.38
N GLU A 121 -6.19 12.20 5.92
CA GLU A 121 -4.72 12.27 6.01
C GLU A 121 -4.17 11.14 6.88
N LEU A 122 -3.17 10.42 6.38
CA LEU A 122 -2.42 9.39 7.11
C LEU A 122 -1.17 9.98 7.76
N TRP A 123 -0.44 10.79 7.00
CA TRP A 123 0.68 11.64 7.44
C TRP A 123 0.86 12.78 6.43
N PRO A 124 1.67 13.80 6.73
CA PRO A 124 1.78 14.98 5.87
C PRO A 124 2.06 14.63 4.41
N GLY A 125 1.12 14.98 3.55
CA GLY A 125 1.22 14.81 2.09
C GLY A 125 0.70 13.49 1.53
N VAL A 126 0.22 12.55 2.35
CA VAL A 126 -0.38 11.29 1.91
C VAL A 126 -1.66 11.00 2.69
N GLY A 127 -2.73 10.64 1.99
CA GLY A 127 -4.01 10.30 2.59
C GLY A 127 -4.73 9.16 1.88
N LEU A 128 -5.75 8.64 2.58
CA LEU A 128 -6.75 7.74 2.00
C LEU A 128 -7.86 8.57 1.38
N VAL A 129 -8.28 8.20 0.17
CA VAL A 129 -9.41 8.82 -0.52
C VAL A 129 -10.63 7.91 -0.49
N ASP A 130 -11.79 8.54 -0.37
CA ASP A 130 -13.08 7.89 -0.59
C ASP A 130 -13.26 7.64 -2.09
N LEU A 131 -13.23 6.37 -2.51
CA LEU A 131 -13.39 5.97 -3.92
C LEU A 131 -14.85 6.04 -4.41
N ASP A 132 -15.82 6.26 -3.52
CA ASP A 132 -17.20 6.57 -3.88
C ASP A 132 -17.40 8.06 -4.24
N ALA A 133 -16.38 8.90 -3.98
CA ALA A 133 -16.39 10.30 -4.37
C ALA A 133 -16.32 10.46 -5.90
N VAL A 134 -16.71 11.63 -6.40
CA VAL A 134 -16.63 11.95 -7.83
C VAL A 134 -15.16 12.08 -8.25
N PRO A 135 -14.65 11.21 -9.15
CA PRO A 135 -13.22 11.13 -9.47
C PRO A 135 -12.61 12.47 -9.90
N ALA A 136 -13.27 13.20 -10.80
CA ALA A 136 -12.80 14.49 -11.31
C ALA A 136 -12.69 15.57 -10.20
N LEU A 137 -13.56 15.53 -9.18
CA LEU A 137 -13.49 16.46 -8.05
C LEU A 137 -12.29 16.14 -7.16
N VAL A 138 -12.04 14.87 -6.90
CA VAL A 138 -10.85 14.45 -6.15
C VAL A 138 -9.58 14.83 -6.90
N ALA A 139 -9.49 14.42 -8.18
CA ALA A 139 -8.31 14.66 -9.01
C ALA A 139 -7.95 16.15 -9.15
N SER A 140 -8.94 17.05 -9.11
CA SER A 140 -8.67 18.50 -9.14
C SER A 140 -8.02 19.05 -7.88
N GLN A 141 -7.99 18.27 -6.78
CA GLN A 141 -7.55 18.71 -5.46
C GLN A 141 -6.31 17.96 -4.95
N VAL A 142 -5.88 16.91 -5.67
CA VAL A 142 -4.74 16.08 -5.29
C VAL A 142 -3.69 16.04 -6.40
N GLU A 143 -2.47 15.71 -6.06
CA GLU A 143 -1.35 15.67 -7.01
C GLU A 143 -1.16 14.29 -7.65
N ALA A 144 -1.58 13.24 -6.95
CA ALA A 144 -1.50 11.86 -7.43
C ALA A 144 -2.58 11.01 -6.79
N VAL A 145 -3.03 9.98 -7.51
CA VAL A 145 -3.96 8.95 -7.02
C VAL A 145 -3.42 7.58 -7.39
N ARG A 146 -3.46 6.63 -6.47
CA ARG A 146 -3.13 5.22 -6.73
C ARG A 146 -4.13 4.30 -6.06
N VAL A 147 -4.58 3.28 -6.78
CA VAL A 147 -5.61 2.35 -6.33
C VAL A 147 -5.01 0.97 -6.08
N PHE A 148 -5.32 0.41 -4.92
CA PHE A 148 -4.86 -0.89 -4.46
C PHE A 148 -6.05 -1.83 -4.26
N VAL A 149 -5.93 -3.07 -4.72
CA VAL A 149 -6.90 -4.15 -4.51
C VAL A 149 -6.41 -5.03 -3.38
N GLY A 150 -7.24 -5.23 -2.36
CA GLY A 150 -6.86 -5.93 -1.15
C GLY A 150 -5.83 -5.19 -0.29
N TYR A 151 -5.43 -5.81 0.80
CA TYR A 151 -4.45 -5.25 1.73
C TYR A 151 -3.64 -6.36 2.43
N ALA A 152 -2.55 -5.97 3.09
CA ALA A 152 -1.80 -6.81 4.02
C ALA A 152 -2.31 -6.58 5.44
N GLY A 153 -2.55 -7.65 6.19
CA GLY A 153 -3.09 -7.57 7.55
C GLY A 153 -2.31 -8.47 8.51
N TRP A 154 -2.10 -7.99 9.72
CA TRP A 154 -1.46 -8.70 10.82
C TRP A 154 -2.34 -8.70 12.05
N SER A 155 -2.50 -9.87 12.67
CA SER A 155 -3.17 -10.01 13.96
C SER A 155 -2.34 -9.33 15.08
N PRO A 156 -2.95 -9.06 16.26
CA PRO A 156 -2.22 -8.50 17.40
C PRO A 156 -0.91 -9.24 17.70
N GLY A 157 0.21 -8.51 17.75
CA GLY A 157 1.55 -9.05 18.03
C GLY A 157 2.22 -9.83 16.89
N GLN A 158 1.52 -10.08 15.78
CA GLN A 158 2.07 -10.83 14.64
C GLN A 158 3.19 -10.03 13.95
N LEU A 159 2.95 -8.76 13.63
CA LEU A 159 3.96 -7.93 12.96
C LEU A 159 5.22 -7.76 13.80
N GLU A 160 5.09 -7.56 15.10
CA GLU A 160 6.22 -7.49 16.02
C GLU A 160 6.98 -8.82 16.08
N GLY A 161 6.26 -9.94 15.96
CA GLY A 161 6.85 -11.28 15.82
C GLY A 161 7.71 -11.38 14.56
N GLU A 162 7.17 -11.01 13.42
CA GLU A 162 7.82 -11.06 12.12
C GLU A 162 9.02 -10.11 12.02
N LEU A 163 8.95 -8.93 12.64
CA LEU A 163 10.08 -8.01 12.76
C LEU A 163 11.22 -8.62 13.59
N ARG A 164 10.90 -9.27 14.72
CA ARG A 164 11.91 -9.93 15.57
C ARG A 164 12.57 -11.12 14.88
N THR A 165 11.85 -11.83 14.02
CA THR A 165 12.42 -12.96 13.24
C THR A 165 13.12 -12.50 11.96
N GLY A 166 13.14 -11.20 11.67
CA GLY A 166 13.85 -10.64 10.53
C GLY A 166 13.14 -10.80 9.19
N SER A 167 11.80 -10.97 9.19
CA SER A 167 11.03 -11.01 7.94
C SER A 167 10.94 -9.64 7.25
N TRP A 168 10.99 -8.56 8.02
CA TRP A 168 10.83 -7.19 7.53
C TRP A 168 11.92 -6.27 8.05
N TYR A 169 12.35 -5.33 7.20
CA TYR A 169 13.06 -4.12 7.59
C TYR A 169 12.05 -2.99 7.72
N ALA A 170 11.92 -2.39 8.91
CA ALA A 170 11.08 -1.21 9.12
C ALA A 170 11.90 0.07 8.85
N VAL A 171 11.52 0.83 7.82
CA VAL A 171 12.27 2.03 7.39
C VAL A 171 11.33 3.22 7.19
N ASP A 172 11.89 4.43 7.12
CA ASP A 172 11.10 5.63 6.91
C ASP A 172 10.55 5.69 5.49
N ALA A 173 9.24 5.98 5.38
CA ALA A 173 8.58 6.21 4.11
C ALA A 173 8.91 7.61 3.59
N ARG A 174 8.94 7.70 2.25
CA ARG A 174 8.89 8.98 1.53
C ARG A 174 7.61 9.00 0.70
N ARG A 175 7.08 10.19 0.45
CA ARG A 175 5.89 10.35 -0.38
C ARG A 175 6.07 9.72 -1.77
N GLU A 176 7.26 9.88 -2.35
CA GLU A 176 7.61 9.35 -3.67
C GLU A 176 7.57 7.82 -3.74
N ASP A 177 7.74 7.13 -2.62
CA ASP A 177 7.65 5.66 -2.58
C ASP A 177 6.24 5.17 -2.91
N THR A 178 5.22 5.88 -2.39
CA THR A 178 3.81 5.53 -2.60
C THR A 178 3.39 5.73 -4.06
N PHE A 179 3.98 6.73 -4.74
CA PHE A 179 3.61 7.12 -6.11
C PHE A 179 4.75 6.90 -7.11
N THR A 180 5.59 5.89 -6.87
CA THR A 180 6.71 5.57 -7.75
C THR A 180 6.26 5.30 -9.18
N LEU A 181 7.02 5.78 -10.16
CA LEU A 181 6.81 5.48 -11.59
C LEU A 181 7.43 4.13 -11.99
N ASP A 182 8.29 3.57 -11.15
CA ASP A 182 8.97 2.30 -11.36
C ASP A 182 8.75 1.37 -10.15
N PRO A 183 7.59 0.70 -10.09
CA PRO A 183 7.25 -0.19 -8.99
C PRO A 183 8.21 -1.37 -8.84
N ASP A 184 8.72 -1.90 -9.95
CA ASP A 184 9.61 -3.07 -9.95
C ASP A 184 10.95 -2.74 -9.27
N ALA A 185 11.44 -1.52 -9.47
CA ALA A 185 12.68 -1.07 -8.85
C ALA A 185 12.50 -0.59 -7.39
N LEU A 186 11.28 -0.38 -6.89
CA LEU A 186 11.02 0.27 -5.59
C LEU A 186 11.73 -0.43 -4.43
N TRP A 187 11.70 -1.77 -4.38
CA TRP A 187 12.34 -2.54 -3.32
C TRP A 187 13.84 -2.23 -3.22
N ALA A 188 14.53 -2.27 -4.35
CA ALA A 188 15.96 -1.96 -4.39
C ALA A 188 16.24 -0.46 -4.13
N GLN A 189 15.38 0.46 -4.62
CA GLN A 189 15.51 1.90 -4.39
C GLN A 189 15.38 2.25 -2.90
N VAL A 190 14.39 1.66 -2.21
CA VAL A 190 14.19 1.88 -0.77
C VAL A 190 15.38 1.37 0.03
N LEU A 191 15.91 0.19 -0.29
CA LEU A 191 17.06 -0.39 0.40
C LEU A 191 18.36 0.40 0.15
N ARG A 192 18.64 0.80 -1.11
CA ARG A 192 19.87 1.55 -1.46
C ARG A 192 20.03 2.86 -0.71
N ARG A 193 18.93 3.49 -0.31
CA ARG A 193 18.97 4.76 0.44
C ARG A 193 19.17 4.57 1.94
N GLN A 194 19.15 3.32 2.44
CA GLN A 194 19.36 3.06 3.85
C GLN A 194 20.85 3.09 4.20
N PRO A 195 21.21 3.50 5.42
CA PRO A 195 22.60 3.46 5.86
C PRO A 195 23.07 2.02 6.11
N GLY A 196 24.38 1.81 6.01
CA GLY A 196 25.02 0.57 6.41
C GLY A 196 24.73 -0.63 5.51
N GLU A 197 24.61 -1.80 6.12
CA GLU A 197 24.51 -3.09 5.42
C GLU A 197 23.20 -3.26 4.63
N LEU A 198 22.12 -2.55 5.01
CA LEU A 198 20.85 -2.64 4.31
C LEU A 198 20.97 -2.23 2.85
N SER A 199 21.82 -1.26 2.52
CA SER A 199 22.05 -0.86 1.14
C SER A 199 22.62 -1.96 0.26
N TRP A 200 23.36 -2.91 0.83
CA TRP A 200 23.95 -4.04 0.10
C TRP A 200 22.92 -5.12 -0.23
N VAL A 201 21.87 -5.26 0.58
CA VAL A 201 20.76 -6.19 0.30
C VAL A 201 20.11 -5.88 -1.04
N ALA A 202 20.09 -4.61 -1.45
CA ALA A 202 19.58 -4.17 -2.76
C ALA A 202 20.35 -4.74 -3.97
N LEU A 203 21.53 -5.31 -3.76
CA LEU A 203 22.36 -5.89 -4.81
C LEU A 203 22.11 -7.39 -5.02
N LEU A 204 21.32 -8.00 -4.14
CA LEU A 204 20.98 -9.42 -4.28
C LEU A 204 20.17 -9.65 -5.56
N PRO A 205 20.56 -10.63 -6.39
CA PRO A 205 19.83 -10.99 -7.60
C PRO A 205 18.42 -11.47 -7.25
N GLU A 206 17.47 -11.36 -8.19
CA GLU A 206 16.11 -11.89 -8.00
C GLU A 206 16.11 -13.40 -7.89
N ASP A 207 16.92 -14.04 -8.70
CA ASP A 207 17.12 -15.48 -8.68
C ASP A 207 18.54 -15.79 -8.19
N PRO A 208 18.70 -16.34 -6.97
CA PRO A 208 20.01 -16.69 -6.43
C PRO A 208 20.69 -17.85 -7.19
N SER A 209 19.98 -18.52 -8.12
CA SER A 209 20.55 -19.59 -8.95
C SER A 209 21.30 -19.08 -10.19
N ILE A 210 21.20 -17.77 -10.49
CA ILE A 210 21.88 -17.12 -11.62
C ILE A 210 23.26 -16.58 -11.16
N ASN A 211 24.13 -17.43 -10.67
CA ASN A 211 25.55 -17.12 -10.44
C ASN A 211 26.43 -18.04 -11.24
#